data_bfaf8d7d581c389863082b901f59df10
#
_entry.id   bfaf8d7d581c389863082b901f59df10
#
_cell.length_a   1.000
_cell.length_b   1.000
_cell.length_c   1.000
_cell.angle_alpha   90.00
_cell.angle_beta   90.00
_cell.angle_gamma   90.00
#
_symmetry.space_group_name_H-M   'P 1'
#
loop_
_entity.id
_entity.type
_entity.pdbx_description
1 polymer ?
#
loop_
_entity_poly.entity_id
_entity_poly.type
_entity_poly.pdbx_seq_one_letter_code
_entity_poly.pdbx_strand_id
1 'polypeptide(L)'
;MILVTGANGYVGVHLVERLCGEGMTVRALVRRGCSADEQAFIAEMGAQVFEADLEEEAILLRALEGVKTVVHLLGSIERPERGGYRDMHTRKTRLLLQAFKAAIPGEKRKCVAPRRAGAGGRVVYLSAIGAAAEAGNQYLKTKWEAEEEIRRSGLDYVIIRSSLVFGREIGGRDSKIIKKLARMAAGRKAMPLVRGGRNRLQPIYIGDLVSCITAAITAPGCCRDVWEVGGPSVLTLREITTLLIAVLGLRRRIVGIPYPVAYLAGLGARLLRREGTLNLEQIRMSRCDTICTLNRAESLLGNRLIGFGDGMAKTVARFGLAGLSGGEDQ
;
A
#
# COMPACT_ATOMS: atom_id res chain seq x y z
N MET A 1 9.44 -12.70 -16.43
CA MET A 1 8.78 -11.38 -16.47
C MET A 1 7.87 -11.25 -15.26
N ILE A 2 7.83 -10.08 -14.65
CA ILE A 2 6.98 -9.73 -13.49
C ILE A 2 5.98 -8.66 -13.94
N LEU A 3 4.68 -8.87 -13.72
CA LEU A 3 3.66 -7.85 -13.90
C LEU A 3 3.41 -7.15 -12.57
N VAL A 4 3.48 -5.82 -12.54
CA VAL A 4 3.15 -5.01 -11.36
C VAL A 4 1.89 -4.20 -11.66
N THR A 5 0.78 -4.48 -10.96
CA THR A 5 -0.42 -3.65 -11.03
C THR A 5 -0.38 -2.54 -9.97
N GLY A 6 -0.92 -1.38 -10.27
CA GLY A 6 -0.76 -0.21 -9.41
C GLY A 6 0.68 0.33 -9.42
N ALA A 7 1.39 0.12 -10.52
CA ALA A 7 2.78 0.49 -10.71
C ALA A 7 3.04 1.99 -10.53
N ASN A 8 2.07 2.85 -10.87
CA ASN A 8 2.14 4.29 -10.66
C ASN A 8 1.71 4.76 -9.25
N GLY A 9 1.43 3.83 -8.33
CA GLY A 9 1.17 4.13 -6.91
C GLY A 9 2.45 4.29 -6.09
N TYR A 10 2.33 4.75 -4.84
CA TYR A 10 3.47 4.98 -3.95
C TYR A 10 4.38 3.75 -3.78
N VAL A 11 3.80 2.60 -3.44
CA VAL A 11 4.57 1.34 -3.33
C VAL A 11 5.03 0.85 -4.70
N GLY A 12 4.19 1.03 -5.73
CA GLY A 12 4.44 0.56 -7.08
C GLY A 12 5.70 1.16 -7.70
N VAL A 13 5.85 2.49 -7.67
CA VAL A 13 7.03 3.16 -8.25
C VAL A 13 8.33 2.75 -7.57
N HIS A 14 8.34 2.59 -6.24
CA HIS A 14 9.52 2.12 -5.50
C HIS A 14 9.85 0.65 -5.82
N LEU A 15 8.83 -0.18 -6.01
CA LEU A 15 9.03 -1.57 -6.39
C LEU A 15 9.57 -1.68 -7.82
N VAL A 16 9.00 -0.93 -8.77
CA VAL A 16 9.47 -0.91 -10.17
C VAL A 16 10.93 -0.46 -10.22
N GLU A 17 11.27 0.66 -9.55
CA GLU A 17 12.65 1.14 -9.47
C GLU A 17 13.60 0.05 -8.93
N ARG A 18 13.21 -0.62 -7.87
CA ARG A 18 14.03 -1.67 -7.24
C ARG A 18 14.21 -2.88 -8.14
N LEU A 19 13.12 -3.42 -8.72
CA LEU A 19 13.16 -4.62 -9.56
C LEU A 19 13.94 -4.37 -10.84
N CYS A 20 13.75 -3.23 -11.50
CA CYS A 20 14.51 -2.86 -12.69
C CYS A 20 15.99 -2.63 -12.36
N GLY A 21 16.29 -1.97 -11.24
CA GLY A 21 17.66 -1.79 -10.76
C GLY A 21 18.38 -3.09 -10.42
N GLU A 22 17.66 -4.15 -10.10
CA GLU A 22 18.18 -5.52 -9.91
C GLU A 22 18.22 -6.33 -11.22
N GLY A 23 17.95 -5.72 -12.37
CA GLY A 23 17.99 -6.38 -13.70
C GLY A 23 16.80 -7.28 -13.98
N MET A 24 15.71 -7.20 -13.21
CA MET A 24 14.51 -8.00 -13.43
C MET A 24 13.66 -7.38 -14.55
N THR A 25 13.10 -8.23 -15.42
CA THR A 25 12.16 -7.78 -16.45
C THR A 25 10.80 -7.48 -15.84
N VAL A 26 10.41 -6.21 -15.85
CA VAL A 26 9.16 -5.70 -15.24
C VAL A 26 8.22 -5.16 -16.31
N ARG A 27 6.96 -5.57 -16.25
CA ARG A 27 5.84 -4.94 -16.94
C ARG A 27 4.99 -4.17 -15.95
N ALA A 28 4.94 -2.86 -16.09
CA ALA A 28 4.19 -1.95 -15.23
C ALA A 28 2.79 -1.74 -15.81
N LEU A 29 1.76 -2.31 -15.16
CA LEU A 29 0.38 -2.10 -15.57
C LEU A 29 -0.14 -0.81 -14.95
N VAL A 30 -0.45 0.17 -15.80
CA VAL A 30 -1.05 1.44 -15.42
C VAL A 30 -2.49 1.52 -15.94
N ARG A 31 -3.36 2.23 -15.22
CA ARG A 31 -4.76 2.41 -15.64
C ARG A 31 -4.85 3.32 -16.87
N ARG A 32 -5.93 3.22 -17.62
CA ARG A 32 -6.26 4.18 -18.68
C ARG A 32 -6.32 5.61 -18.17
N GLY A 33 -5.81 6.54 -18.99
CA GLY A 33 -5.71 7.94 -18.63
C GLY A 33 -4.57 8.26 -17.64
N CYS A 34 -3.61 7.37 -17.48
CA CYS A 34 -2.32 7.69 -16.89
C CYS A 34 -1.62 8.71 -17.80
N SER A 35 -1.13 9.82 -17.25
CA SER A 35 -0.50 10.87 -18.08
C SER A 35 0.75 10.34 -18.79
N ALA A 36 1.08 10.95 -19.92
CA ALA A 36 2.28 10.59 -20.68
C ALA A 36 3.55 10.75 -19.83
N ASP A 37 3.62 11.80 -19.01
CA ASP A 37 4.75 12.05 -18.10
C ASP A 37 4.89 10.94 -17.03
N GLU A 38 3.77 10.47 -16.47
CA GLU A 38 3.79 9.34 -15.52
C GLU A 38 4.24 8.05 -16.19
N GLN A 39 3.82 7.80 -17.43
CA GLN A 39 4.23 6.63 -18.21
C GLN A 39 5.72 6.71 -18.57
N ALA A 40 6.20 7.87 -19.04
CA ALA A 40 7.60 8.12 -19.34
C ALA A 40 8.48 7.92 -18.10
N PHE A 41 8.08 8.47 -16.96
CA PHE A 41 8.78 8.31 -15.68
C PHE A 41 8.96 6.83 -15.27
N ILE A 42 7.95 5.99 -15.48
CA ILE A 42 8.03 4.56 -15.20
C ILE A 42 8.91 3.83 -16.23
N ALA A 43 8.82 4.24 -17.51
CA ALA A 43 9.64 3.68 -18.58
C ALA A 43 11.14 3.99 -18.40
N GLU A 44 11.49 5.18 -17.92
CA GLU A 44 12.86 5.59 -17.60
C GLU A 44 13.52 4.72 -16.51
N MET A 45 12.71 4.10 -15.64
CA MET A 45 13.21 3.10 -14.67
C MET A 45 13.59 1.76 -15.32
N GLY A 46 13.27 1.56 -16.62
CA GLY A 46 13.53 0.32 -17.35
C GLY A 46 12.34 -0.64 -17.42
N ALA A 47 11.15 -0.24 -16.97
CA ALA A 47 9.95 -1.08 -17.04
C ALA A 47 9.24 -0.96 -18.40
N GLN A 48 8.64 -2.05 -18.87
CA GLN A 48 7.68 -2.04 -19.96
C GLN A 48 6.35 -1.50 -19.49
N VAL A 49 5.98 -0.28 -19.87
CA VAL A 49 4.68 0.29 -19.49
C VAL A 49 3.59 -0.32 -20.36
N PHE A 50 2.52 -0.76 -19.72
CA PHE A 50 1.34 -1.33 -20.38
C PHE A 50 0.08 -0.67 -19.81
N GLU A 51 -0.69 0.00 -20.68
CA GLU A 51 -1.91 0.69 -20.26
C GLU A 51 -3.12 -0.22 -20.47
N ALA A 52 -3.81 -0.57 -19.38
CA ALA A 52 -5.05 -1.33 -19.43
C ALA A 52 -5.86 -1.17 -18.13
N ASP A 53 -7.17 -1.25 -18.26
CA ASP A 53 -8.06 -1.51 -17.14
C ASP A 53 -8.26 -3.02 -16.95
N LEU A 54 -8.41 -3.44 -15.69
CA LEU A 54 -8.55 -4.87 -15.36
C LEU A 54 -9.87 -5.49 -15.85
N GLU A 55 -10.81 -4.67 -16.30
CA GLU A 55 -12.06 -5.08 -16.95
C GLU A 55 -11.88 -5.43 -18.46
N GLU A 56 -10.78 -5.05 -19.05
CA GLU A 56 -10.51 -5.25 -20.48
C GLU A 56 -9.79 -6.59 -20.70
N GLU A 57 -10.52 -7.70 -20.66
CA GLU A 57 -9.96 -9.05 -20.65
C GLU A 57 -8.94 -9.30 -21.77
N ALA A 58 -9.26 -8.93 -23.02
CA ALA A 58 -8.38 -9.17 -24.17
C ALA A 58 -7.03 -8.42 -24.02
N ILE A 59 -7.07 -7.19 -23.49
CA ILE A 59 -5.87 -6.37 -23.29
C ILE A 59 -5.09 -6.90 -22.09
N LEU A 60 -5.79 -7.29 -21.01
CA LEU A 60 -5.19 -7.88 -19.83
C LEU A 60 -4.48 -9.21 -20.12
N LEU A 61 -5.05 -10.06 -20.99
CA LEU A 61 -4.40 -11.30 -21.45
C LEU A 61 -3.09 -11.00 -22.17
N ARG A 62 -3.05 -9.99 -23.06
CA ARG A 62 -1.81 -9.53 -23.70
C ARG A 62 -0.80 -9.00 -22.69
N ALA A 63 -1.26 -8.25 -21.66
CA ALA A 63 -0.38 -7.79 -20.59
C ALA A 63 0.22 -8.94 -19.76
N LEU A 64 -0.43 -10.09 -19.73
CA LEU A 64 -0.02 -11.28 -18.97
C LEU A 64 0.82 -12.27 -19.79
N GLU A 65 1.02 -12.03 -21.07
CA GLU A 65 1.87 -12.88 -21.91
C GLU A 65 3.31 -12.96 -21.37
N GLY A 66 3.80 -14.19 -21.12
CA GLY A 66 5.13 -14.46 -20.60
C GLY A 66 5.34 -14.09 -19.12
N VAL A 67 4.30 -13.63 -18.41
CA VAL A 67 4.35 -13.28 -17.00
C VAL A 67 4.40 -14.54 -16.14
N LYS A 68 5.39 -14.61 -15.23
CA LYS A 68 5.55 -15.70 -14.26
C LYS A 68 5.06 -15.28 -12.87
N THR A 69 5.15 -14.00 -12.55
CA THR A 69 4.75 -13.45 -11.25
C THR A 69 3.93 -12.19 -11.44
N VAL A 70 2.81 -12.11 -10.77
CA VAL A 70 1.98 -10.91 -10.68
C VAL A 70 2.14 -10.31 -9.28
N VAL A 71 2.58 -9.06 -9.21
CA VAL A 71 2.57 -8.28 -7.96
C VAL A 71 1.37 -7.34 -8.00
N HIS A 72 0.38 -7.64 -7.16
CA HIS A 72 -0.89 -6.92 -7.14
C HIS A 72 -0.91 -5.90 -6.00
N LEU A 73 -0.63 -4.63 -6.34
CA LEU A 73 -0.57 -3.51 -5.40
C LEU A 73 -1.80 -2.60 -5.45
N LEU A 74 -2.80 -2.97 -6.25
CA LEU A 74 -3.98 -2.14 -6.42
C LEU A 74 -4.72 -2.02 -5.09
N GLY A 75 -5.02 -0.79 -4.70
CA GLY A 75 -5.77 -0.49 -3.49
C GLY A 75 -5.51 0.93 -2.98
N SER A 76 -6.48 1.48 -2.28
CA SER A 76 -6.38 2.76 -1.61
C SER A 76 -7.15 2.71 -0.29
N ILE A 77 -6.62 3.36 0.74
CA ILE A 77 -7.32 3.58 2.00
C ILE A 77 -8.37 4.71 1.85
N GLU A 78 -8.22 5.55 0.84
CA GLU A 78 -9.22 6.53 0.46
C GLU A 78 -10.34 5.84 -0.31
N ARG A 79 -11.58 6.24 -0.07
CA ARG A 79 -12.71 5.65 -0.76
C ARG A 79 -12.59 5.95 -2.27
N PRO A 80 -12.67 4.91 -3.13
CA PRO A 80 -12.70 5.12 -4.56
C PRO A 80 -13.93 5.95 -4.98
N GLU A 81 -13.75 6.86 -5.91
CA GLU A 81 -14.84 7.67 -6.46
C GLU A 81 -15.90 6.83 -7.17
N ARG A 82 -15.47 5.74 -7.82
CA ARG A 82 -16.35 4.80 -8.54
C ARG A 82 -16.22 3.39 -7.94
N GLY A 83 -17.31 2.65 -7.91
CA GLY A 83 -17.33 1.22 -7.55
C GLY A 83 -17.11 0.89 -6.07
N GLY A 84 -16.53 1.78 -5.27
CA GLY A 84 -16.23 1.56 -3.87
C GLY A 84 -15.10 0.55 -3.62
N TYR A 85 -14.85 0.22 -2.34
CA TYR A 85 -13.76 -0.67 -1.94
C TYR A 85 -13.89 -2.11 -2.46
N ARG A 86 -15.12 -2.65 -2.52
CA ARG A 86 -15.35 -4.03 -2.99
C ARG A 86 -15.02 -4.17 -4.47
N ASP A 87 -15.38 -3.19 -5.29
CA ASP A 87 -15.00 -3.19 -6.70
C ASP A 87 -13.49 -3.12 -6.85
N MET A 88 -12.85 -2.17 -6.18
CA MET A 88 -11.40 -1.96 -6.26
C MET A 88 -10.60 -3.17 -5.77
N HIS A 89 -10.95 -3.75 -4.61
CA HIS A 89 -10.16 -4.80 -4.01
C HIS A 89 -10.60 -6.20 -4.45
N THR A 90 -11.89 -6.52 -4.32
CA THR A 90 -12.37 -7.89 -4.50
C THR A 90 -12.61 -8.21 -5.97
N ARG A 91 -13.42 -7.38 -6.68
CA ARG A 91 -13.79 -7.66 -8.07
C ARG A 91 -12.57 -7.58 -9.00
N LYS A 92 -11.76 -6.52 -8.90
CA LYS A 92 -10.57 -6.35 -9.73
C LYS A 92 -9.50 -7.42 -9.48
N THR A 93 -9.33 -7.85 -8.23
CA THR A 93 -8.47 -9.01 -7.92
C THR A 93 -8.98 -10.28 -8.60
N ARG A 94 -10.29 -10.56 -8.55
CA ARG A 94 -10.89 -11.72 -9.21
C ARG A 94 -10.64 -11.71 -10.73
N LEU A 95 -10.89 -10.59 -11.40
CA LEU A 95 -10.65 -10.44 -12.84
C LEU A 95 -9.17 -10.71 -13.20
N LEU A 96 -8.25 -10.11 -12.45
CA LEU A 96 -6.82 -10.33 -12.64
C LEU A 96 -6.42 -11.81 -12.48
N LEU A 97 -6.94 -12.48 -11.45
CA LEU A 97 -6.67 -13.91 -11.22
C LEU A 97 -7.22 -14.80 -12.32
N GLN A 98 -8.43 -14.51 -12.83
CA GLN A 98 -9.03 -15.23 -13.95
C GLN A 98 -8.18 -15.10 -15.21
N ALA A 99 -7.82 -13.89 -15.60
CA ALA A 99 -6.97 -13.63 -16.74
C ALA A 99 -5.56 -14.25 -16.57
N PHE A 100 -4.96 -14.14 -15.39
CA PHE A 100 -3.64 -14.74 -15.14
C PHE A 100 -3.67 -16.27 -15.24
N LYS A 101 -4.70 -16.92 -14.73
CA LYS A 101 -4.88 -18.37 -14.89
C LYS A 101 -5.06 -18.76 -16.35
N ALA A 102 -5.78 -17.96 -17.14
CA ALA A 102 -5.97 -18.22 -18.57
C ALA A 102 -4.66 -18.06 -19.35
N ALA A 103 -3.81 -17.11 -18.97
CA ALA A 103 -2.51 -16.87 -19.62
C ALA A 103 -1.45 -17.93 -19.30
N ILE A 104 -1.60 -18.72 -18.21
CA ILE A 104 -0.68 -19.81 -17.86
C ILE A 104 -0.99 -21.05 -18.72
N PRO A 105 -0.01 -21.67 -19.42
CA PRO A 105 -0.20 -22.89 -20.19
C PRO A 105 -0.79 -24.04 -19.35
N GLY A 106 -1.69 -24.83 -19.94
CA GLY A 106 -2.55 -25.83 -19.26
C GLY A 106 -1.83 -26.84 -18.38
N GLU A 107 -0.66 -27.31 -18.78
CA GLU A 107 0.16 -28.27 -18.00
C GLU A 107 0.74 -27.65 -16.69
N LYS A 108 0.81 -26.32 -16.60
CA LYS A 108 1.36 -25.59 -15.46
C LYS A 108 0.30 -25.06 -14.48
N ARG A 109 -0.99 -25.30 -14.76
CA ARG A 109 -2.10 -24.75 -13.94
C ARG A 109 -2.30 -25.39 -12.58
N LYS A 110 -1.84 -26.63 -12.36
CA LYS A 110 -2.06 -27.35 -11.11
C LYS A 110 -0.81 -27.31 -10.22
N CYS A 111 -0.88 -26.58 -9.13
CA CYS A 111 0.09 -26.69 -8.04
C CYS A 111 -0.28 -27.91 -7.18
N VAL A 112 0.14 -29.10 -7.60
CA VAL A 112 -0.03 -30.35 -6.86
C VAL A 112 1.34 -30.78 -6.32
N ALA A 113 1.55 -30.65 -4.98
CA ALA A 113 2.70 -31.05 -4.19
C ALA A 113 4.09 -30.49 -4.59
N PRO A 114 5.17 -30.54 -3.80
CA PRO A 114 6.25 -29.56 -3.83
C PRO A 114 6.91 -29.44 -5.21
N ARG A 115 6.40 -28.52 -6.01
CA ARG A 115 6.99 -28.19 -7.31
C ARG A 115 8.16 -27.22 -7.11
N ARG A 116 9.19 -27.39 -7.96
CA ARG A 116 10.28 -26.42 -8.11
C ARG A 116 9.71 -25.01 -8.32
N ALA A 117 10.33 -24.03 -7.70
CA ALA A 117 9.96 -22.62 -7.83
C ALA A 117 9.64 -22.26 -9.30
N GLY A 118 8.48 -21.64 -9.55
CA GLY A 118 8.14 -21.03 -10.82
C GLY A 118 7.35 -21.87 -11.84
N ALA A 119 6.88 -23.08 -11.51
CA ALA A 119 6.15 -23.91 -12.47
C ALA A 119 4.68 -23.52 -12.72
N GLY A 120 4.07 -22.68 -11.88
CA GLY A 120 2.61 -22.47 -11.88
C GLY A 120 2.11 -21.04 -11.73
N GLY A 121 2.91 -20.02 -11.95
CA GLY A 121 2.50 -18.62 -11.76
C GLY A 121 2.30 -18.24 -10.29
N ARG A 122 2.92 -17.14 -9.87
CA ARG A 122 2.87 -16.62 -8.49
C ARG A 122 2.13 -15.30 -8.41
N VAL A 123 1.35 -15.13 -7.36
CA VAL A 123 0.72 -13.87 -7.00
C VAL A 123 1.32 -13.35 -5.70
N VAL A 124 1.89 -12.14 -5.72
CA VAL A 124 2.27 -11.39 -4.53
C VAL A 124 1.25 -10.28 -4.34
N TYR A 125 0.50 -10.32 -3.25
CA TYR A 125 -0.59 -9.38 -3.00
C TYR A 125 -0.29 -8.49 -1.80
N LEU A 126 -0.40 -7.18 -1.97
CA LEU A 126 -0.27 -6.23 -0.87
C LEU A 126 -1.62 -6.03 -0.18
N SER A 127 -1.77 -6.63 0.98
CA SER A 127 -2.91 -6.49 1.89
C SER A 127 -2.57 -5.54 3.05
N ALA A 128 -3.35 -5.58 4.12
CA ALA A 128 -3.17 -4.74 5.29
C ALA A 128 -3.30 -5.56 6.57
N ILE A 129 -2.52 -5.23 7.61
CA ILE A 129 -2.68 -5.79 8.96
C ILE A 129 -4.09 -5.47 9.45
N GLY A 130 -4.75 -6.45 10.03
CA GLY A 130 -6.14 -6.37 10.49
C GLY A 130 -7.17 -6.74 9.41
N ALA A 131 -6.76 -7.17 8.21
CA ALA A 131 -7.66 -7.73 7.21
C ALA A 131 -8.34 -9.00 7.75
N ALA A 132 -9.66 -8.97 7.91
CA ALA A 132 -10.47 -10.07 8.46
C ALA A 132 -11.92 -9.96 7.98
N ALA A 133 -12.66 -11.08 8.03
CA ALA A 133 -14.08 -11.13 7.68
C ALA A 133 -14.92 -10.18 8.56
N GLU A 134 -14.60 -10.14 9.84
CA GLU A 134 -15.28 -9.36 10.88
C GLU A 134 -14.64 -7.97 11.11
N ALA A 135 -13.80 -7.50 10.17
CA ALA A 135 -13.18 -6.19 10.30
C ALA A 135 -14.22 -5.07 10.41
N GLY A 136 -14.06 -4.20 11.40
CA GLY A 136 -15.00 -3.11 11.71
C GLY A 136 -15.04 -1.97 10.68
N ASN A 137 -14.29 -2.09 9.57
CA ASN A 137 -14.28 -1.13 8.47
C ASN A 137 -14.27 -1.83 7.12
N GLN A 138 -14.81 -1.15 6.10
CA GLN A 138 -14.97 -1.70 4.76
C GLN A 138 -13.63 -1.93 4.04
N TYR A 139 -12.64 -1.09 4.30
CA TYR A 139 -11.32 -1.23 3.68
C TYR A 139 -10.67 -2.57 4.07
N LEU A 140 -10.56 -2.89 5.35
CA LEU A 140 -9.95 -4.13 5.82
C LEU A 140 -10.78 -5.36 5.43
N LYS A 141 -12.11 -5.25 5.49
CA LYS A 141 -13.02 -6.32 5.07
C LYS A 141 -12.83 -6.68 3.60
N THR A 142 -12.79 -5.70 2.72
CA THR A 142 -12.62 -5.95 1.27
C THR A 142 -11.19 -6.37 0.92
N LYS A 143 -10.18 -5.97 1.69
CA LYS A 143 -8.83 -6.54 1.59
C LYS A 143 -8.82 -8.02 1.91
N TRP A 144 -9.50 -8.43 2.98
CA TRP A 144 -9.66 -9.83 3.34
C TRP A 144 -10.44 -10.61 2.26
N GLU A 145 -11.55 -10.06 1.74
CA GLU A 145 -12.29 -10.69 0.63
C GLU A 145 -11.39 -10.95 -0.58
N ALA A 146 -10.48 -10.02 -0.91
CA ALA A 146 -9.50 -10.21 -1.99
C ALA A 146 -8.46 -11.29 -1.66
N GLU A 147 -8.02 -11.38 -0.40
CA GLU A 147 -7.16 -12.50 0.05
C GLU A 147 -7.84 -13.85 -0.15
N GLU A 148 -9.16 -13.95 0.13
CA GLU A 148 -9.93 -15.17 -0.09
C GLU A 148 -10.03 -15.56 -1.57
N GLU A 149 -10.20 -14.57 -2.48
CA GLU A 149 -10.13 -14.84 -3.92
C GLU A 149 -8.77 -15.44 -4.33
N ILE A 150 -7.68 -14.90 -3.75
CA ILE A 150 -6.32 -15.40 -4.02
C ILE A 150 -6.14 -16.82 -3.47
N ARG A 151 -6.55 -17.09 -2.23
CA ARG A 151 -6.47 -18.43 -1.62
C ARG A 151 -7.22 -19.48 -2.43
N ARG A 152 -8.42 -19.13 -2.94
CA ARG A 152 -9.28 -20.01 -3.76
C ARG A 152 -8.79 -20.13 -5.21
N SER A 153 -7.88 -19.27 -5.66
CA SER A 153 -7.40 -19.28 -7.06
C SER A 153 -6.68 -20.55 -7.47
N GLY A 154 -6.08 -21.28 -6.52
CA GLY A 154 -5.22 -22.44 -6.80
C GLY A 154 -3.81 -22.09 -7.27
N LEU A 155 -3.49 -20.79 -7.43
CA LEU A 155 -2.15 -20.30 -7.75
C LEU A 155 -1.21 -20.37 -6.55
N ASP A 156 0.09 -20.25 -6.80
CA ASP A 156 1.06 -19.95 -5.77
C ASP A 156 0.90 -18.50 -5.31
N TYR A 157 1.00 -18.20 -4.02
CA TYR A 157 0.83 -16.85 -3.53
C TYR A 157 1.64 -16.54 -2.27
N VAL A 158 1.98 -15.26 -2.14
CA VAL A 158 2.37 -14.62 -0.89
C VAL A 158 1.50 -13.40 -0.67
N ILE A 159 0.71 -13.40 0.40
CA ILE A 159 -0.09 -12.27 0.82
C ILE A 159 0.72 -11.49 1.84
N ILE A 160 1.05 -10.23 1.53
CA ILE A 160 1.81 -9.34 2.42
C ILE A 160 0.83 -8.39 3.10
N ARG A 161 0.63 -8.54 4.40
CA ARG A 161 -0.13 -7.63 5.25
C ARG A 161 0.80 -6.60 5.83
N SER A 162 0.77 -5.38 5.34
CA SER A 162 1.58 -4.28 5.84
C SER A 162 0.84 -3.40 6.84
N SER A 163 1.59 -2.77 7.75
CA SER A 163 1.13 -1.66 8.56
C SER A 163 1.23 -0.34 7.78
N LEU A 164 1.25 0.80 8.47
CA LEU A 164 1.43 2.13 7.89
C LEU A 164 2.77 2.20 7.15
N VAL A 165 2.73 2.47 5.84
CA VAL A 165 3.93 2.64 5.02
C VAL A 165 4.35 4.11 5.01
N PHE A 166 5.64 4.36 5.22
CA PHE A 166 6.23 5.69 5.21
C PHE A 166 7.60 5.71 4.53
N GLY A 167 8.13 6.88 4.20
CA GLY A 167 9.48 7.03 3.67
C GLY A 167 9.54 7.99 2.49
N ARG A 168 10.62 7.89 1.70
CA ARG A 168 10.94 8.84 0.64
C ARG A 168 9.82 8.96 -0.40
N GLU A 169 9.72 10.14 -0.96
CA GLU A 169 8.92 10.42 -2.15
C GLU A 169 9.70 10.06 -3.41
N ILE A 170 8.99 9.60 -4.44
CA ILE A 170 9.53 9.38 -5.77
C ILE A 170 8.50 9.76 -6.83
N GLY A 171 8.86 10.61 -7.79
CA GLY A 171 7.97 11.06 -8.86
C GLY A 171 6.65 11.66 -8.36
N GLY A 172 6.68 12.46 -7.29
CA GLY A 172 5.48 13.01 -6.66
C GLY A 172 4.62 12.01 -5.86
N ARG A 173 5.08 10.76 -5.74
CA ARG A 173 4.38 9.69 -5.00
C ARG A 173 4.91 9.58 -3.59
N ASP A 174 4.03 9.72 -2.62
CA ASP A 174 4.34 9.68 -1.19
C ASP A 174 3.29 8.92 -0.38
N SER A 175 3.57 8.75 0.92
CA SER A 175 2.60 8.21 1.86
C SER A 175 1.48 9.22 2.11
N LYS A 176 0.30 8.98 1.54
CA LYS A 176 -0.87 9.87 1.67
C LYS A 176 -1.21 10.19 3.13
N ILE A 177 -1.05 9.23 4.05
CA ILE A 177 -1.34 9.43 5.47
C ILE A 177 -0.31 10.37 6.10
N ILE A 178 0.98 10.15 5.84
CA ILE A 178 2.06 11.00 6.37
C ILE A 178 1.95 12.40 5.79
N LYS A 179 1.73 12.53 4.48
CA LYS A 179 1.51 13.81 3.82
C LYS A 179 0.31 14.57 4.39
N LYS A 180 -0.79 13.88 4.66
CA LYS A 180 -1.97 14.46 5.30
C LYS A 180 -1.66 14.98 6.70
N LEU A 181 -0.96 14.19 7.53
CA LEU A 181 -0.54 14.62 8.87
C LEU A 181 0.42 15.80 8.79
N ALA A 182 1.38 15.80 7.88
CA ALA A 182 2.33 16.90 7.67
C ALA A 182 1.61 18.20 7.26
N ARG A 183 0.69 18.14 6.29
CA ARG A 183 -0.13 19.30 5.87
C ARG A 183 -0.99 19.84 7.01
N MET A 184 -1.59 18.93 7.82
CA MET A 184 -2.35 19.37 8.99
C MET A 184 -1.46 20.04 10.03
N ALA A 185 -0.24 19.54 10.25
CA ALA A 185 0.72 20.15 11.16
C ALA A 185 1.21 21.51 10.68
N ALA A 186 1.43 21.70 9.38
CA ALA A 186 1.82 22.97 8.79
C ALA A 186 0.68 24.00 8.89
N GLY A 187 -0.53 23.63 8.52
CA GLY A 187 -1.68 24.57 8.42
C GLY A 187 -2.46 24.81 9.71
N ARG A 188 -2.10 24.19 10.85
CA ARG A 188 -2.89 24.31 12.09
C ARG A 188 -2.01 24.48 13.33
N LYS A 189 -2.45 25.28 14.29
CA LYS A 189 -1.80 25.43 15.60
C LYS A 189 -1.99 24.20 16.51
N ALA A 190 -3.02 23.40 16.26
CA ALA A 190 -3.33 22.18 17.02
C ALA A 190 -3.64 21.01 16.08
N MET A 191 -3.14 19.82 16.46
CA MET A 191 -3.34 18.56 15.75
C MET A 191 -4.47 17.76 16.39
N PRO A 192 -5.66 17.70 15.78
CA PRO A 192 -6.75 16.89 16.30
C PRO A 192 -6.52 15.41 15.97
N LEU A 193 -6.48 14.56 17.00
CA LEU A 193 -6.39 13.11 16.85
C LEU A 193 -7.59 12.44 17.48
N VAL A 194 -8.27 11.57 16.74
CA VAL A 194 -9.39 10.77 17.26
C VAL A 194 -8.87 9.87 18.40
N ARG A 195 -9.57 9.81 19.52
CA ARG A 195 -9.16 9.10 20.74
C ARG A 195 -7.76 9.51 21.26
N GLY A 196 -7.31 10.72 20.91
CA GLY A 196 -5.96 11.18 21.26
C GLY A 196 -4.83 10.43 20.55
N GLY A 197 -5.14 9.67 19.48
CA GLY A 197 -4.17 8.89 18.74
C GLY A 197 -3.60 7.68 19.48
N ARG A 198 -4.40 7.02 20.31
CA ARG A 198 -3.96 5.89 21.17
C ARG A 198 -3.84 4.56 20.46
N ASN A 199 -4.38 4.43 19.22
CA ASN A 199 -4.23 3.21 18.43
C ASN A 199 -2.76 2.98 18.09
N ARG A 200 -2.31 1.73 18.19
CA ARG A 200 -0.93 1.30 17.95
C ARG A 200 -0.75 0.86 16.51
N LEU A 201 0.36 1.30 15.92
CA LEU A 201 0.77 0.95 14.58
C LEU A 201 2.23 0.48 14.62
N GLN A 202 2.62 -0.29 13.63
CA GLN A 202 4.02 -0.72 13.45
C GLN A 202 4.53 -0.22 12.08
N PRO A 203 4.82 1.11 11.95
CA PRO A 203 5.12 1.73 10.67
C PRO A 203 6.31 1.08 9.99
N ILE A 204 6.19 0.75 8.70
CA ILE A 204 7.26 0.16 7.90
C ILE A 204 7.81 1.19 6.89
N TYR A 205 9.15 1.29 6.81
CA TYR A 205 9.80 2.10 5.80
C TYR A 205 9.58 1.50 4.40
N ILE A 206 9.34 2.36 3.41
CA ILE A 206 9.02 1.94 2.04
C ILE A 206 10.07 1.01 1.44
N GLY A 207 11.36 1.28 1.66
CA GLY A 207 12.46 0.44 1.18
C GLY A 207 12.45 -0.96 1.81
N ASP A 208 12.08 -1.08 3.09
CA ASP A 208 11.99 -2.35 3.79
C ASP A 208 10.78 -3.16 3.29
N LEU A 209 9.62 -2.50 3.07
CA LEU A 209 8.46 -3.13 2.45
C LEU A 209 8.78 -3.67 1.06
N VAL A 210 9.43 -2.86 0.23
CA VAL A 210 9.84 -3.26 -1.13
C VAL A 210 10.80 -4.45 -1.07
N SER A 211 11.74 -4.47 -0.12
CA SER A 211 12.64 -5.62 0.10
C SER A 211 11.86 -6.90 0.50
N CYS A 212 10.83 -6.78 1.34
CA CYS A 212 9.94 -7.90 1.67
C CYS A 212 9.14 -8.39 0.44
N ILE A 213 8.64 -7.47 -0.40
CA ILE A 213 7.94 -7.83 -1.64
C ILE A 213 8.90 -8.53 -2.60
N THR A 214 10.13 -8.04 -2.78
CA THR A 214 11.15 -8.66 -3.62
C THR A 214 11.50 -10.07 -3.11
N ALA A 215 11.66 -10.25 -1.81
CA ALA A 215 11.85 -11.57 -1.21
C ALA A 215 10.67 -12.51 -1.48
N ALA A 216 9.43 -12.02 -1.45
CA ALA A 216 8.24 -12.81 -1.78
C ALA A 216 8.20 -13.23 -3.26
N ILE A 217 8.67 -12.36 -4.17
CA ILE A 217 8.78 -12.67 -5.60
C ILE A 217 9.77 -13.81 -5.84
N THR A 218 10.92 -13.76 -5.15
CA THR A 218 12.04 -14.71 -5.34
C THR A 218 12.01 -15.91 -4.40
N ALA A 219 11.05 -15.97 -3.46
CA ALA A 219 10.95 -17.07 -2.49
C ALA A 219 10.93 -18.44 -3.19
N PRO A 220 11.71 -19.43 -2.71
CA PRO A 220 11.77 -20.73 -3.33
C PRO A 220 10.49 -21.54 -3.11
N GLY A 221 10.15 -22.39 -4.08
CA GLY A 221 9.00 -23.30 -3.98
C GLY A 221 7.64 -22.64 -4.10
N CYS A 222 6.59 -23.40 -3.75
CA CYS A 222 5.23 -22.92 -3.63
C CYS A 222 5.00 -22.45 -2.19
N CYS A 223 4.70 -21.17 -2.00
CA CYS A 223 4.65 -20.59 -0.65
C CYS A 223 3.26 -20.68 -0.02
N ARG A 224 2.20 -20.28 -0.74
CA ARG A 224 0.82 -20.18 -0.21
C ARG A 224 0.77 -19.63 1.21
N ASP A 225 1.44 -18.51 1.44
CA ASP A 225 1.74 -17.98 2.75
C ASP A 225 1.22 -16.56 2.96
N VAL A 226 1.07 -16.17 4.22
CA VAL A 226 0.67 -14.81 4.62
C VAL A 226 1.78 -14.24 5.50
N TRP A 227 2.36 -13.13 5.06
CA TRP A 227 3.43 -12.42 5.78
C TRP A 227 2.91 -11.13 6.36
N GLU A 228 2.96 -10.99 7.66
CA GLU A 228 2.77 -9.70 8.31
C GLU A 228 4.11 -8.97 8.34
N VAL A 229 4.13 -7.72 7.87
CA VAL A 229 5.35 -6.91 7.78
C VAL A 229 5.14 -5.54 8.41
N GLY A 230 5.98 -5.23 9.37
CA GLY A 230 6.02 -3.97 10.10
C GLY A 230 7.46 -3.50 10.31
N GLY A 231 7.63 -2.26 10.72
CA GLY A 231 8.93 -1.73 11.11
C GLY A 231 9.42 -2.26 12.45
N PRO A 232 10.56 -1.76 12.93
CA PRO A 232 11.21 -2.29 14.14
C PRO A 232 10.49 -1.88 15.44
N SER A 233 9.60 -0.89 15.40
CA SER A 233 8.97 -0.34 16.60
C SER A 233 7.46 -0.23 16.48
N VAL A 234 6.75 -0.56 17.55
CA VAL A 234 5.32 -0.29 17.71
C VAL A 234 5.16 1.10 18.30
N LEU A 235 4.43 1.96 17.63
CA LEU A 235 4.18 3.35 18.00
C LEU A 235 2.68 3.64 18.00
N THR A 236 2.23 4.49 18.90
CA THR A 236 0.88 5.07 18.80
C THR A 236 0.83 6.11 17.68
N LEU A 237 -0.36 6.36 17.13
CA LEU A 237 -0.53 7.44 16.15
C LEU A 237 -0.13 8.81 16.76
N ARG A 238 -0.26 8.97 18.09
CA ARG A 238 0.20 10.16 18.82
C ARG A 238 1.72 10.30 18.75
N GLU A 239 2.47 9.23 19.03
CA GLU A 239 3.94 9.23 18.96
C GLU A 239 4.42 9.46 17.53
N ILE A 240 3.81 8.80 16.53
CA ILE A 240 4.08 9.05 15.11
C ILE A 240 3.88 10.53 14.77
N THR A 241 2.77 11.13 15.21
CA THR A 241 2.48 12.54 14.97
C THR A 241 3.47 13.46 15.69
N THR A 242 3.87 13.12 16.91
CA THR A 242 4.85 13.89 17.68
C THR A 242 6.22 13.87 17.01
N LEU A 243 6.68 12.70 16.58
CA LEU A 243 7.94 12.55 15.84
C LEU A 243 7.89 13.32 14.52
N LEU A 244 6.78 13.23 13.78
CA LEU A 244 6.60 13.98 12.53
C LEU A 244 6.67 15.50 12.75
N ILE A 245 6.00 16.03 13.76
CA ILE A 245 6.02 17.44 14.14
C ILE A 245 7.46 17.89 14.48
N ALA A 246 8.20 17.05 15.22
CA ALA A 246 9.58 17.33 15.59
C ALA A 246 10.52 17.37 14.36
N VAL A 247 10.40 16.38 13.47
CA VAL A 247 11.19 16.31 12.23
C VAL A 247 10.88 17.48 11.29
N LEU A 248 9.63 18.00 11.28
CA LEU A 248 9.26 19.19 10.53
C LEU A 248 9.70 20.51 11.20
N GLY A 249 10.34 20.48 12.36
CA GLY A 249 10.76 21.67 13.11
C GLY A 249 9.58 22.50 13.66
N LEU A 250 8.39 21.92 13.74
CA LEU A 250 7.16 22.60 14.15
C LEU A 250 6.89 22.43 15.65
N ARG A 251 6.17 23.40 16.25
CA ARG A 251 5.66 23.30 17.62
C ARG A 251 4.12 23.29 17.56
N ARG A 252 3.51 22.11 17.72
CA ARG A 252 2.05 21.92 17.62
C ARG A 252 1.52 21.15 18.83
N ARG A 253 0.35 21.56 19.34
CA ARG A 253 -0.34 20.83 20.40
C ARG A 253 -1.17 19.70 19.80
N ILE A 254 -1.11 18.50 20.39
CA ILE A 254 -1.97 17.38 19.99
C ILE A 254 -3.21 17.38 20.89
N VAL A 255 -4.39 17.52 20.28
CA VAL A 255 -5.69 17.56 20.96
C VAL A 255 -6.47 16.28 20.67
N GLY A 256 -6.90 15.58 21.71
CA GLY A 256 -7.72 14.37 21.57
C GLY A 256 -9.18 14.71 21.28
N ILE A 257 -9.74 14.13 20.21
CA ILE A 257 -11.17 14.21 19.93
C ILE A 257 -11.84 12.91 20.38
N PRO A 258 -12.89 12.96 21.24
CA PRO A 258 -13.66 11.78 21.58
C PRO A 258 -14.23 11.09 20.34
N TYR A 259 -14.21 9.75 20.33
CA TYR A 259 -14.67 8.97 19.18
C TYR A 259 -16.12 9.32 18.72
N PRO A 260 -17.12 9.44 19.63
CA PRO A 260 -18.48 9.78 19.23
C PRO A 260 -18.56 11.14 18.51
N VAL A 261 -17.81 12.15 18.99
CA VAL A 261 -17.76 13.48 18.37
C VAL A 261 -17.17 13.40 16.96
N ALA A 262 -16.03 12.71 16.81
CA ALA A 262 -15.41 12.52 15.51
C ALA A 262 -16.34 11.77 14.54
N TYR A 263 -17.05 10.73 15.04
CA TYR A 263 -17.95 9.91 14.24
C TYR A 263 -19.16 10.71 13.74
N LEU A 264 -19.80 11.49 14.62
CA LEU A 264 -20.93 12.37 14.26
C LEU A 264 -20.50 13.47 13.26
N ALA A 265 -19.32 14.07 13.48
CA ALA A 265 -18.76 15.04 12.55
C ALA A 265 -18.47 14.42 11.17
N GLY A 266 -17.93 13.20 11.12
CA GLY A 266 -17.70 12.45 9.88
C GLY A 266 -19.01 12.08 9.17
N LEU A 267 -20.06 11.74 9.93
CA LEU A 267 -21.39 11.44 9.38
C LEU A 267 -22.03 12.70 8.79
N GLY A 268 -21.96 13.83 9.49
CA GLY A 268 -22.45 15.13 9.01
C GLY A 268 -21.71 15.58 7.74
N ALA A 269 -20.40 15.46 7.69
CA ALA A 269 -19.60 15.78 6.51
C ALA A 269 -20.01 14.92 5.29
N ARG A 270 -20.30 13.63 5.51
CA ARG A 270 -20.78 12.72 4.46
C ARG A 270 -22.18 13.12 3.94
N LEU A 271 -23.11 13.48 4.83
CA LEU A 271 -24.44 13.94 4.45
C LEU A 271 -24.40 15.25 3.65
N LEU A 272 -23.51 16.16 4.01
CA LEU A 272 -23.30 17.44 3.33
C LEU A 272 -22.43 17.33 2.08
N ARG A 273 -22.05 16.11 1.65
CA ARG A 273 -21.12 15.84 0.54
C ARG A 273 -19.81 16.64 0.63
N ARG A 274 -19.46 17.11 1.82
CA ARG A 274 -18.18 17.76 2.11
C ARG A 274 -17.22 16.66 2.56
N GLU A 275 -16.48 16.06 1.63
CA GLU A 275 -15.40 15.15 1.97
C GLU A 275 -14.31 15.96 2.70
N GLY A 276 -14.41 15.94 4.02
CA GLY A 276 -13.51 16.68 4.89
C GLY A 276 -12.22 15.93 5.20
N THR A 277 -11.42 16.53 6.05
CA THR A 277 -10.12 16.00 6.53
C THR A 277 -10.21 14.61 7.20
N LEU A 278 -11.39 14.17 7.64
CA LEU A 278 -11.63 12.89 8.31
C LEU A 278 -12.75 12.11 7.60
N ASN A 279 -12.37 11.02 6.99
CA ASN A 279 -13.32 10.08 6.40
C ASN A 279 -13.74 9.06 7.49
N LEU A 280 -15.00 8.58 7.45
CA LEU A 280 -15.56 7.65 8.42
C LEU A 280 -14.73 6.37 8.59
N GLU A 281 -14.13 5.85 7.51
CA GLU A 281 -13.29 4.66 7.57
C GLU A 281 -12.00 4.91 8.37
N GLN A 282 -11.39 6.09 8.23
CA GLN A 282 -10.22 6.49 9.03
C GLN A 282 -10.59 6.66 10.50
N ILE A 283 -11.78 7.21 10.79
CA ILE A 283 -12.29 7.31 12.16
C ILE A 283 -12.47 5.91 12.76
N ARG A 284 -13.07 4.97 12.02
CA ARG A 284 -13.22 3.57 12.46
C ARG A 284 -11.87 2.89 12.68
N MET A 285 -10.90 3.12 11.81
CA MET A 285 -9.53 2.60 11.98
C MET A 285 -8.84 3.09 13.25
N SER A 286 -9.20 4.27 13.79
CA SER A 286 -8.65 4.75 15.06
C SER A 286 -8.96 3.83 16.28
N ARG A 287 -9.84 2.85 16.12
CA ARG A 287 -10.17 1.83 17.13
C ARG A 287 -9.37 0.54 16.96
N CYS A 288 -8.64 0.39 15.87
CA CYS A 288 -7.92 -0.83 15.53
C CYS A 288 -6.41 -0.59 15.69
N ASP A 289 -5.75 -1.53 16.35
CA ASP A 289 -4.30 -1.61 16.30
C ASP A 289 -3.88 -2.33 15.01
N THR A 290 -2.79 -1.88 14.38
CA THR A 290 -2.21 -2.49 13.18
C THR A 290 -0.75 -2.85 13.45
N ILE A 291 -0.57 -3.87 14.30
CA ILE A 291 0.71 -4.43 14.73
C ILE A 291 0.81 -5.88 14.25
N CYS A 292 2.01 -6.32 13.91
CA CYS A 292 2.27 -7.69 13.51
C CYS A 292 2.13 -8.64 14.72
N THR A 293 1.52 -9.79 14.49
CA THR A 293 1.58 -10.93 15.41
C THR A 293 2.95 -11.60 15.32
N LEU A 294 3.43 -11.80 14.09
CA LEU A 294 4.76 -12.28 13.77
C LEU A 294 5.33 -11.40 12.65
N ASN A 295 6.32 -10.57 12.98
CA ASN A 295 6.91 -9.65 12.00
C ASN A 295 7.88 -10.38 11.06
N ARG A 296 7.42 -10.71 9.86
CA ARG A 296 8.24 -11.36 8.85
C ARG A 296 9.38 -10.47 8.35
N ALA A 297 9.22 -9.15 8.39
CA ALA A 297 10.28 -8.22 8.01
C ALA A 297 11.52 -8.37 8.90
N GLU A 298 11.36 -8.61 10.21
CA GLU A 298 12.48 -8.86 11.13
C GLU A 298 13.25 -10.13 10.74
N SER A 299 12.56 -11.22 10.40
CA SER A 299 13.21 -12.45 10.00
C SER A 299 13.92 -12.35 8.64
N LEU A 300 13.48 -11.47 7.75
CA LEU A 300 14.07 -11.27 6.42
C LEU A 300 15.22 -10.25 6.43
N LEU A 301 15.10 -9.18 7.20
CA LEU A 301 15.97 -8.01 7.14
C LEU A 301 16.80 -7.79 8.43
N GLY A 302 16.36 -8.38 9.55
CA GLY A 302 17.05 -8.27 10.85
C GLY A 302 17.22 -6.80 11.27
N ASN A 303 18.41 -6.48 11.77
CA ASN A 303 18.77 -5.13 12.25
C ASN A 303 18.84 -4.05 11.14
N ARG A 304 18.57 -4.38 9.88
CA ARG A 304 18.54 -3.43 8.76
C ARG A 304 17.24 -2.66 8.63
N LEU A 305 16.22 -2.99 9.41
CA LEU A 305 14.95 -2.29 9.43
C LEU A 305 15.13 -0.83 9.87
N ILE A 306 14.54 0.08 9.09
CA ILE A 306 14.63 1.52 9.34
C ILE A 306 13.51 1.97 10.27
N GLY A 307 13.87 2.55 11.41
CA GLY A 307 12.94 3.13 12.37
C GLY A 307 12.19 4.36 11.82
N PHE A 308 11.03 4.68 12.40
CA PHE A 308 10.18 5.78 11.92
C PHE A 308 10.90 7.13 11.96
N GLY A 309 11.59 7.45 13.07
CA GLY A 309 12.34 8.72 13.20
C GLY A 309 13.42 8.88 12.15
N ASP A 310 14.28 7.86 11.99
CA ASP A 310 15.40 7.88 11.02
C ASP A 310 14.91 7.93 9.58
N GLY A 311 13.90 7.17 9.25
CA GLY A 311 13.32 7.15 7.92
C GLY A 311 12.62 8.47 7.58
N MET A 312 11.95 9.11 8.55
CA MET A 312 11.37 10.44 8.36
C MET A 312 12.42 11.53 8.24
N ALA A 313 13.49 11.50 9.02
CA ALA A 313 14.60 12.45 8.87
C ALA A 313 15.21 12.37 7.46
N LYS A 314 15.45 11.18 6.93
CA LYS A 314 15.90 10.97 5.54
C LYS A 314 14.90 11.50 4.51
N THR A 315 13.61 11.42 4.81
CA THR A 315 12.53 11.88 3.92
C THR A 315 12.44 13.39 3.91
N VAL A 316 12.41 14.04 5.08
CA VAL A 316 12.26 15.51 5.23
C VAL A 316 13.51 16.27 4.77
N ALA A 317 14.70 15.71 4.91
CA ALA A 317 15.93 16.32 4.36
C ALA A 317 15.84 16.56 2.82
N ARG A 318 14.96 15.85 2.12
CA ARG A 318 14.64 16.04 0.70
C ARG A 318 13.38 16.89 0.44
N PHE A 319 12.45 16.95 1.38
CA PHE A 319 11.37 17.95 1.36
C PHE A 319 11.96 19.28 1.82
N GLY A 320 12.67 19.98 0.94
CA GLY A 320 13.06 21.36 1.23
C GLY A 320 11.81 22.08 1.75
N LEU A 321 11.91 22.72 2.91
CA LEU A 321 10.87 23.55 3.54
C LEU A 321 10.27 24.64 2.62
N ALA A 322 10.79 24.79 1.40
CA ALA A 322 10.38 25.73 0.37
C ALA A 322 8.93 25.53 -0.16
N GLY A 323 8.29 24.39 0.08
CA GLY A 323 6.91 24.14 -0.37
C GLY A 323 5.83 24.32 0.69
N LEU A 324 6.18 24.52 1.96
CA LEU A 324 5.21 24.62 3.07
C LEU A 324 5.10 26.04 3.67
N SER A 325 5.95 26.97 3.27
CA SER A 325 5.96 28.39 3.72
C SER A 325 5.18 29.34 2.81
N GLY A 326 4.51 28.86 1.78
CA GLY A 326 3.69 29.66 0.86
C GLY A 326 2.26 29.88 1.35
N GLY A 327 2.07 30.48 2.53
CA GLY A 327 0.75 30.75 3.08
C GLY A 327 0.71 31.75 4.22
N GLU A 328 1.64 32.72 4.26
CA GLU A 328 1.49 33.95 5.03
C GLU A 328 1.87 35.10 4.10
N ASP A 329 0.85 35.75 3.58
CA ASP A 329 0.66 37.11 3.10
C ASP A 329 -0.18 37.14 1.82
N GLN A 330 -1.49 37.14 1.98
CA GLN A 330 -2.45 38.04 1.33
C GLN A 330 -3.86 37.80 1.91
#